data_00ade837ae423e7025afc6b0da7389ef
#
_entry.id   00ade837ae423e7025afc6b0da7389ef
#
_cell.length_a   1.000
_cell.length_b   1.000
_cell.length_c   1.000
_cell.angle_alpha   90.00
_cell.angle_beta   90.00
_cell.angle_gamma   90.00
#
_symmetry.space_group_name_H-M   'P 1'
#
loop_
_entity.id
_entity.type
_entity.pdbx_description
1 polymer ?
#
loop_
_entity_poly.entity_id
_entity_poly.type
_entity_poly.pdbx_seq_one_letter_code
_entity_poly.pdbx_strand_id
1 'polypeptide(L)'
;MKKVLVLNISTDSKNTSLGFAISWLNAFAKKFDEVHVISLSKGSDDELEKNVVVSSVDNELGRVSKIINLYKLINKLTKSNKYEFCLSHMSSLMVIISSPILKMRKIKSIFWYTHKGPTDFLKKIFLLKASIYSSKIITASKNSFPYKRFFNNKRKLHVIGHAIKFDEFFRKINSFDEKDFVIISRISKSKKIDESISGFLNSEKGSSHKLSVIGGPLSSEDEIYYQNLKLKYASHENISFLGSMPHKNLINQISDFSFHINNTEEGFYDKSVLETMSHGLVNFYSNSDYDDLLPEEYRDKFKFDGTPESLSKKITEIGNLKIDEINKIINFSQSKLEKQSVNNLVERVLTII
;
A
#
# COMPACT_ATOMS: atom_id res chain seq x y z
N MET A 1 18.58 26.35 -1.32
CA MET A 1 18.48 24.92 -0.94
C MET A 1 17.00 24.57 -0.70
N LYS A 2 16.49 23.63 -1.48
CA LYS A 2 15.12 23.12 -1.33
C LYS A 2 15.11 22.01 -0.28
N LYS A 3 14.37 22.20 0.82
CA LYS A 3 14.28 21.24 1.91
C LYS A 3 12.85 20.79 2.14
N VAL A 4 12.67 19.54 2.50
CA VAL A 4 11.38 18.97 2.89
C VAL A 4 11.47 18.37 4.30
N LEU A 5 10.42 18.58 5.10
CA LEU A 5 10.25 17.94 6.39
C LEU A 5 9.29 16.76 6.27
N VAL A 6 9.69 15.62 6.79
CA VAL A 6 8.87 14.40 6.78
C VAL A 6 8.63 13.96 8.23
N LEU A 7 7.38 13.70 8.56
CA LEU A 7 6.96 13.09 9.83
C LEU A 7 6.54 11.65 9.53
N ASN A 8 7.30 10.68 10.04
CA ASN A 8 7.10 9.25 9.74
C ASN A 8 6.92 8.41 11.01
N ILE A 9 6.18 7.32 10.91
CA ILE A 9 5.96 6.41 12.04
C ILE A 9 7.22 5.60 12.32
N SER A 10 7.83 5.02 11.28
CA SER A 10 9.04 4.22 11.40
C SER A 10 9.95 4.43 10.20
N THR A 11 11.24 4.59 10.47
CA THR A 11 12.29 4.65 9.46
C THR A 11 13.28 3.54 9.78
N ASP A 12 13.09 2.38 9.13
CA ASP A 12 13.83 1.15 9.38
C ASP A 12 13.71 0.24 8.15
N SER A 13 14.81 -0.01 7.45
CA SER A 13 14.87 -0.87 6.26
C SER A 13 14.51 -2.33 6.55
N LYS A 14 14.73 -2.77 7.79
CA LYS A 14 14.45 -4.15 8.25
C LYS A 14 13.01 -4.36 8.73
N ASN A 15 12.21 -3.28 8.82
CA ASN A 15 10.81 -3.39 9.23
C ASN A 15 9.95 -3.99 8.12
N THR A 16 9.38 -5.16 8.34
CA THR A 16 8.58 -5.90 7.35
C THR A 16 7.33 -5.17 6.88
N SER A 17 6.75 -4.31 7.73
CA SER A 17 5.51 -3.58 7.43
C SER A 17 5.71 -2.16 6.92
N LEU A 18 6.76 -1.46 7.39
CA LEU A 18 7.00 -0.05 7.11
C LEU A 18 8.35 0.23 6.43
N GLY A 19 9.17 -0.79 6.16
CA GLY A 19 10.48 -0.67 5.51
C GLY A 19 10.41 -0.04 4.11
N PHE A 20 9.26 -0.12 3.45
CA PHE A 20 9.03 0.57 2.19
C PHE A 20 9.20 2.10 2.29
N ALA A 21 9.20 2.68 3.49
CA ALA A 21 9.42 4.12 3.69
C ALA A 21 10.80 4.57 3.17
N ILE A 22 11.80 3.72 3.23
CA ILE A 22 13.15 4.02 2.72
C ILE A 22 13.11 4.40 1.23
N SER A 23 12.39 3.63 0.42
CA SER A 23 12.35 3.87 -1.04
C SER A 23 11.73 5.22 -1.40
N TRP A 24 10.63 5.63 -0.74
CA TRP A 24 10.04 6.92 -1.06
C TRP A 24 10.77 8.10 -0.39
N LEU A 25 11.45 7.91 0.76
CA LEU A 25 12.36 8.92 1.31
C LEU A 25 13.52 9.19 0.34
N ASN A 26 14.10 8.14 -0.24
CA ASN A 26 15.15 8.26 -1.26
C ASN A 26 14.62 8.93 -2.54
N ALA A 27 13.37 8.72 -2.91
CA ALA A 27 12.77 9.44 -4.03
C ALA A 27 12.68 10.95 -3.75
N PHE A 28 12.35 11.37 -2.53
CA PHE A 28 12.43 12.78 -2.12
C PHE A 28 13.88 13.29 -2.14
N ALA A 29 14.83 12.50 -1.65
CA ALA A 29 16.25 12.87 -1.63
C ALA A 29 16.83 13.19 -3.02
N LYS A 30 16.34 12.54 -4.08
CA LYS A 30 16.73 12.83 -5.48
C LYS A 30 16.23 14.18 -5.99
N LYS A 31 15.22 14.79 -5.35
CA LYS A 31 14.56 16.04 -5.81
C LYS A 31 14.79 17.23 -4.87
N PHE A 32 15.20 16.98 -3.64
CA PHE A 32 15.46 17.99 -2.62
C PHE A 32 16.93 17.97 -2.19
N ASP A 33 17.45 19.13 -1.86
CA ASP A 33 18.84 19.25 -1.37
C ASP A 33 19.01 18.57 -0.01
N GLU A 34 17.97 18.63 0.85
CA GLU A 34 17.92 17.94 2.14
C GLU A 34 16.50 17.43 2.44
N VAL A 35 16.41 16.21 2.97
CA VAL A 35 15.19 15.60 3.51
C VAL A 35 15.36 15.39 5.01
N HIS A 36 14.69 16.20 5.82
CA HIS A 36 14.69 16.01 7.26
C HIS A 36 13.52 15.13 7.68
N VAL A 37 13.82 14.02 8.35
CA VAL A 37 12.82 13.06 8.81
C VAL A 37 12.76 13.09 10.33
N ILE A 38 11.56 13.26 10.90
CA ILE A 38 11.29 12.98 12.30
C ILE A 38 10.51 11.66 12.35
N SER A 39 11.11 10.64 12.95
CA SER A 39 10.53 9.31 13.06
C SER A 39 10.15 8.99 14.50
N LEU A 40 8.98 8.35 14.72
CA LEU A 40 8.61 7.86 16.06
C LEU A 40 9.45 6.66 16.46
N SER A 41 9.88 5.85 15.47
CA SER A 41 10.80 4.73 15.64
C SER A 41 11.88 4.80 14.58
N LYS A 42 13.14 4.64 14.96
CA LYS A 42 14.28 4.55 14.06
C LYS A 42 14.95 3.20 14.25
N GLY A 43 15.19 2.49 13.15
CA GLY A 43 15.99 1.27 13.07
C GLY A 43 17.16 1.46 12.10
N SER A 44 17.41 0.44 11.26
CA SER A 44 18.45 0.50 10.22
C SER A 44 18.08 1.52 9.15
N ASP A 45 19.00 2.45 8.91
CA ASP A 45 18.87 3.52 7.90
C ASP A 45 20.00 3.48 6.85
N ASP A 46 20.72 2.36 6.77
CA ASP A 46 21.89 2.17 5.91
C ASP A 46 21.59 2.33 4.41
N GLU A 47 20.31 2.14 4.02
CA GLU A 47 19.86 2.26 2.63
C GLU A 47 19.39 3.68 2.26
N LEU A 48 19.46 4.64 3.19
CA LEU A 48 19.06 6.02 2.91
C LEU A 48 20.14 6.78 2.13
N GLU A 49 19.70 7.68 1.26
CA GLU A 49 20.57 8.63 0.57
C GLU A 49 21.22 9.58 1.59
N LYS A 50 22.45 10.05 1.28
CA LYS A 50 23.29 10.84 2.20
C LYS A 50 22.66 12.17 2.65
N ASN A 51 21.74 12.72 1.86
CA ASN A 51 21.04 13.96 2.16
C ASN A 51 19.71 13.76 2.92
N VAL A 52 19.45 12.54 3.39
CA VAL A 52 18.33 12.23 4.30
C VAL A 52 18.84 12.23 5.73
N VAL A 53 18.34 13.14 6.56
CA VAL A 53 18.73 13.27 7.96
C VAL A 53 17.58 12.83 8.85
N VAL A 54 17.76 11.73 9.59
CA VAL A 54 16.73 11.14 10.45
C VAL A 54 16.98 11.53 11.91
N SER A 55 15.98 12.19 12.50
CA SER A 55 15.87 12.41 13.94
C SER A 55 14.77 11.50 14.51
N SER A 56 15.04 10.79 15.59
CA SER A 56 14.02 9.96 16.24
C SER A 56 13.51 10.58 17.52
N VAL A 57 12.25 10.33 17.83
CA VAL A 57 11.71 10.49 19.17
C VAL A 57 12.19 9.30 19.99
N ASP A 58 12.78 9.56 21.16
CA ASP A 58 13.29 8.52 22.03
C ASP A 58 12.20 7.48 22.41
N ASN A 59 12.47 6.20 22.11
CA ASN A 59 11.51 5.13 22.32
C ASN A 59 11.34 4.72 23.79
N GLU A 60 12.28 5.06 24.66
CA GLU A 60 12.23 4.74 26.09
C GLU A 60 11.35 5.73 26.86
N LEU A 61 11.03 6.88 26.27
CA LEU A 61 10.20 7.90 26.90
C LEU A 61 8.75 7.46 27.07
N GLY A 62 8.12 7.88 28.16
CA GLY A 62 6.67 7.77 28.35
C GLY A 62 5.89 8.59 27.29
N ARG A 63 4.60 8.28 27.13
CA ARG A 63 3.74 8.87 26.06
C ARG A 63 3.76 10.41 26.05
N VAL A 64 3.66 11.05 27.20
CA VAL A 64 3.65 12.52 27.32
C VAL A 64 5.01 13.09 26.92
N SER A 65 6.10 12.50 27.40
CA SER A 65 7.47 12.93 27.08
C SER A 65 7.77 12.79 25.58
N LYS A 66 7.24 11.73 24.93
CA LYS A 66 7.32 11.58 23.47
C LYS A 66 6.65 12.73 22.71
N ILE A 67 5.46 13.16 23.16
CA ILE A 67 4.74 14.30 22.56
C ILE A 67 5.55 15.60 22.72
N ILE A 68 6.08 15.85 23.91
CA ILE A 68 6.91 17.04 24.20
C ILE A 68 8.19 17.02 23.35
N ASN A 69 8.86 15.87 23.25
CA ASN A 69 10.07 15.72 22.47
C ASN A 69 9.80 15.93 20.96
N LEU A 70 8.73 15.33 20.45
CA LEU A 70 8.29 15.55 19.06
C LEU A 70 8.05 17.05 18.79
N TYR A 71 7.33 17.74 19.69
CA TYR A 71 7.09 19.18 19.56
C TYR A 71 8.39 19.98 19.54
N LYS A 72 9.34 19.68 20.46
CA LYS A 72 10.65 20.33 20.53
C LYS A 72 11.47 20.10 19.25
N LEU A 73 11.50 18.88 18.71
CA LEU A 73 12.21 18.55 17.47
C LEU A 73 11.64 19.33 16.28
N ILE A 74 10.32 19.35 16.12
CA ILE A 74 9.66 20.09 15.05
C ILE A 74 9.98 21.58 15.15
N ASN A 75 9.85 22.16 16.36
CA ASN A 75 10.13 23.58 16.57
C ASN A 75 11.60 23.92 16.30
N LYS A 76 12.55 23.08 16.75
CA LYS A 76 14.00 23.26 16.51
C LYS A 76 14.29 23.25 15.00
N LEU A 77 13.83 22.22 14.27
CA LEU A 77 14.11 22.09 12.85
C LEU A 77 13.48 23.23 12.03
N THR A 78 12.22 23.59 12.33
CA THR A 78 11.51 24.64 11.58
C THR A 78 11.95 26.05 11.94
N LYS A 79 12.66 26.25 13.07
CA LYS A 79 13.30 27.51 13.43
C LYS A 79 14.58 27.74 12.63
N SER A 80 15.35 26.66 12.41
CA SER A 80 16.68 26.73 11.79
C SER A 80 16.65 26.53 10.27
N ASN A 81 15.54 26.04 9.72
CA ASN A 81 15.44 25.71 8.29
C ASN A 81 14.13 26.23 7.70
N LYS A 82 14.18 26.60 6.41
CA LYS A 82 13.00 26.84 5.57
C LYS A 82 12.65 25.55 4.83
N TYR A 83 11.40 25.12 4.90
CA TYR A 83 10.89 23.94 4.19
C TYR A 83 9.85 24.35 3.17
N GLU A 84 9.87 23.70 2.01
CA GLU A 84 8.84 23.85 0.98
C GLU A 84 7.48 23.37 1.51
N PHE A 85 7.50 22.25 2.20
CA PHE A 85 6.33 21.68 2.89
C PHE A 85 6.75 20.67 3.97
N CYS A 86 5.77 20.24 4.76
CA CYS A 86 5.88 19.13 5.69
C CYS A 86 4.95 18.00 5.26
N LEU A 87 5.48 16.80 5.00
CA LEU A 87 4.72 15.59 4.69
C LEU A 87 4.59 14.72 5.94
N SER A 88 3.38 14.46 6.40
CA SER A 88 3.11 13.55 7.51
C SER A 88 2.50 12.25 6.99
N HIS A 89 3.20 11.12 7.19
CA HIS A 89 2.78 9.81 6.73
C HIS A 89 2.03 9.07 7.82
N MET A 90 0.74 8.77 7.58
CA MET A 90 -0.15 7.91 8.35
C MET A 90 -0.45 8.31 9.81
N SER A 91 0.24 9.26 10.41
CA SER A 91 0.09 9.62 11.82
C SER A 91 -0.75 10.88 12.04
N SER A 92 -2.02 10.72 12.41
CA SER A 92 -2.90 11.82 12.78
C SER A 92 -2.36 12.64 13.95
N LEU A 93 -1.73 11.98 14.94
CA LEU A 93 -1.17 12.65 16.11
C LEU A 93 -0.02 13.57 15.72
N MET A 94 0.89 13.13 14.85
CA MET A 94 2.00 13.98 14.40
C MET A 94 1.49 15.20 13.63
N VAL A 95 0.44 15.07 12.83
CA VAL A 95 -0.20 16.21 12.15
C VAL A 95 -0.75 17.20 13.17
N ILE A 96 -1.48 16.73 14.18
CA ILE A 96 -2.11 17.60 15.19
C ILE A 96 -1.03 18.37 15.98
N ILE A 97 0.03 17.69 16.41
CA ILE A 97 1.12 18.28 17.20
C ILE A 97 1.92 19.29 16.36
N SER A 98 2.19 18.98 15.10
CA SER A 98 2.98 19.84 14.21
C SER A 98 2.22 21.06 13.69
N SER A 99 0.90 20.96 13.54
CA SER A 99 0.07 21.98 12.88
C SER A 99 0.22 23.41 13.41
N PRO A 100 0.25 23.67 14.73
CA PRO A 100 0.41 25.03 15.24
C PRO A 100 1.75 25.65 14.82
N ILE A 101 2.83 24.85 14.90
CA ILE A 101 4.18 25.31 14.53
C ILE A 101 4.26 25.57 13.03
N LEU A 102 3.78 24.61 12.22
CA LEU A 102 3.82 24.72 10.76
C LEU A 102 3.01 25.93 10.28
N LYS A 103 1.83 26.16 10.86
CA LYS A 103 1.00 27.33 10.55
C LYS A 103 1.71 28.66 10.92
N MET A 104 2.30 28.74 12.11
CA MET A 104 3.07 29.90 12.53
C MET A 104 4.26 30.19 11.61
N ARG A 105 4.92 29.14 11.10
CA ARG A 105 6.07 29.23 10.19
C ARG A 105 5.68 29.32 8.71
N LYS A 106 4.38 29.35 8.39
CA LYS A 106 3.83 29.36 7.03
C LYS A 106 4.28 28.18 6.15
N ILE A 107 4.56 27.02 6.80
CA ILE A 107 4.93 25.78 6.10
C ILE A 107 3.65 25.01 5.77
N LYS A 108 3.43 24.69 4.50
CA LYS A 108 2.30 23.86 4.06
C LYS A 108 2.41 22.46 4.64
N SER A 109 1.34 21.93 5.21
CA SER A 109 1.30 20.56 5.74
C SER A 109 0.50 19.65 4.80
N ILE A 110 1.08 18.51 4.43
CA ILE A 110 0.46 17.47 3.62
C ILE A 110 0.27 16.25 4.51
N PHE A 111 -0.95 15.76 4.60
CA PHE A 111 -1.26 14.55 5.34
C PHE A 111 -1.48 13.39 4.37
N TRP A 112 -0.57 12.42 4.39
CA TRP A 112 -0.68 11.18 3.61
C TRP A 112 -1.37 10.12 4.45
N TYR A 113 -2.61 9.78 4.08
CA TYR A 113 -3.39 8.76 4.76
C TYR A 113 -4.05 7.83 3.74
N THR A 114 -3.84 6.52 3.87
CA THR A 114 -4.22 5.52 2.86
C THR A 114 -4.91 4.29 3.47
N HIS A 115 -5.89 4.50 4.35
CA HIS A 115 -6.67 3.40 4.93
C HIS A 115 -8.16 3.74 5.01
N LYS A 116 -8.99 2.69 5.12
CA LYS A 116 -10.44 2.78 5.33
C LYS A 116 -10.82 3.62 6.55
N GLY A 117 -9.92 3.78 7.49
CA GLY A 117 -10.13 4.53 8.71
C GLY A 117 -10.24 3.64 9.96
N PRO A 118 -10.04 4.22 11.13
CA PRO A 118 -10.13 3.49 12.38
C PRO A 118 -11.58 3.19 12.75
N THR A 119 -11.80 2.09 13.47
CA THR A 119 -13.10 1.74 14.08
C THR A 119 -13.30 2.49 15.39
N ASP A 120 -12.24 2.74 16.14
CA ASP A 120 -12.23 3.42 17.43
C ASP A 120 -12.65 4.89 17.31
N PHE A 121 -13.54 5.32 18.22
CA PHE A 121 -14.14 6.67 18.20
C PHE A 121 -13.10 7.78 18.40
N LEU A 122 -12.17 7.63 19.34
CA LEU A 122 -11.14 8.64 19.60
C LEU A 122 -10.19 8.76 18.41
N LYS A 123 -9.79 7.64 17.81
CA LYS A 123 -8.98 7.64 16.59
C LYS A 123 -9.70 8.28 15.42
N LYS A 124 -11.03 8.14 15.31
CA LYS A 124 -11.84 8.87 14.31
C LYS A 124 -11.77 10.37 14.52
N ILE A 125 -11.88 10.86 15.76
CA ILE A 125 -11.76 12.28 16.09
C ILE A 125 -10.36 12.80 15.75
N PHE A 126 -9.30 12.06 16.12
CA PHE A 126 -7.93 12.45 15.78
C PHE A 126 -7.71 12.53 14.27
N LEU A 127 -8.24 11.56 13.51
CA LEU A 127 -8.14 11.56 12.05
C LEU A 127 -8.87 12.77 11.44
N LEU A 128 -10.07 13.07 11.92
CA LEU A 128 -10.83 14.23 11.47
C LEU A 128 -10.09 15.55 11.76
N LYS A 129 -9.58 15.73 13.01
CA LYS A 129 -8.80 16.91 13.38
C LYS A 129 -7.53 17.05 12.55
N ALA A 130 -6.77 15.97 12.35
CA ALA A 130 -5.59 15.99 11.49
C ALA A 130 -5.95 16.40 10.06
N SER A 131 -7.07 15.90 9.55
CA SER A 131 -7.57 16.25 8.22
C SER A 131 -7.98 17.72 8.10
N ILE A 132 -8.57 18.30 9.16
CA ILE A 132 -8.92 19.72 9.20
C ILE A 132 -7.66 20.59 9.25
N TYR A 133 -6.67 20.22 10.05
CA TYR A 133 -5.46 21.01 10.28
C TYR A 133 -4.44 20.95 9.15
N SER A 134 -4.42 19.88 8.36
CA SER A 134 -3.53 19.79 7.21
C SER A 134 -3.96 20.74 6.08
N SER A 135 -3.01 21.25 5.32
CA SER A 135 -3.27 22.09 4.15
C SER A 135 -3.80 21.26 2.98
N LYS A 136 -3.24 20.07 2.80
CA LYS A 136 -3.60 19.09 1.77
C LYS A 136 -3.66 17.70 2.39
N ILE A 137 -4.48 16.85 1.80
CA ILE A 137 -4.60 15.42 2.14
C ILE A 137 -4.32 14.65 0.87
N ILE A 138 -3.47 13.62 0.95
CA ILE A 138 -3.22 12.70 -0.14
C ILE A 138 -3.59 11.28 0.29
N THR A 139 -4.13 10.52 -0.65
CA THR A 139 -4.55 9.14 -0.45
C THR A 139 -4.25 8.28 -1.67
N ALA A 140 -4.22 6.96 -1.51
CA ALA A 140 -3.86 6.06 -2.60
C ALA A 140 -5.02 5.77 -3.55
N SER A 141 -6.24 5.64 -3.05
CA SER A 141 -7.44 5.37 -3.86
C SER A 141 -8.62 6.24 -3.42
N LYS A 142 -9.69 6.22 -4.21
CA LYS A 142 -10.91 6.98 -3.92
C LYS A 142 -11.56 6.59 -2.59
N ASN A 143 -11.43 5.33 -2.16
CA ASN A 143 -12.05 4.80 -0.95
C ASN A 143 -11.07 4.68 0.23
N SER A 144 -9.77 4.90 0.03
CA SER A 144 -8.74 4.81 1.09
C SER A 144 -8.73 6.02 2.04
N PHE A 145 -9.78 6.84 2.04
CA PHE A 145 -9.93 7.96 2.96
C PHE A 145 -11.37 8.08 3.44
N PRO A 146 -11.65 7.90 4.76
CA PRO A 146 -13.02 7.75 5.26
C PRO A 146 -13.87 9.02 5.19
N TYR A 147 -13.24 10.20 5.23
CA TYR A 147 -13.95 11.48 5.21
C TYR A 147 -13.99 12.14 3.83
N LYS A 148 -13.91 11.34 2.75
CA LYS A 148 -13.90 11.85 1.38
C LYS A 148 -15.06 12.80 1.08
N ARG A 149 -16.26 12.55 1.61
CA ARG A 149 -17.44 13.40 1.41
C ARG A 149 -17.26 14.81 1.95
N PHE A 150 -16.54 14.99 3.07
CA PHE A 150 -16.27 16.30 3.68
C PHE A 150 -15.14 17.05 3.00
N PHE A 151 -14.15 16.33 2.44
CA PHE A 151 -12.95 16.91 1.86
C PHE A 151 -12.86 16.70 0.34
N ASN A 152 -13.93 16.21 -0.29
CA ASN A 152 -14.02 15.98 -1.74
C ASN A 152 -13.97 17.31 -2.55
N ASN A 153 -13.62 18.39 -1.90
CA ASN A 153 -13.21 19.59 -2.58
C ASN A 153 -11.84 19.30 -3.23
N LYS A 154 -11.78 19.33 -4.55
CA LYS A 154 -10.56 19.11 -5.39
C LYS A 154 -9.33 19.91 -4.91
N ARG A 155 -9.53 20.90 -4.02
CA ARG A 155 -8.46 21.70 -3.44
C ARG A 155 -7.78 21.09 -2.22
N LYS A 156 -8.37 20.12 -1.52
CA LYS A 156 -7.82 19.58 -0.27
C LYS A 156 -7.50 18.09 -0.31
N LEU A 157 -8.40 17.25 -0.81
CA LEU A 157 -8.19 15.80 -0.93
C LEU A 157 -7.78 15.44 -2.35
N HIS A 158 -6.63 14.76 -2.47
CA HIS A 158 -6.07 14.33 -3.74
C HIS A 158 -5.78 12.84 -3.72
N VAL A 159 -6.25 12.11 -4.72
CA VAL A 159 -5.92 10.71 -4.96
C VAL A 159 -4.67 10.69 -5.84
N ILE A 160 -3.56 10.18 -5.28
CA ILE A 160 -2.26 10.17 -5.96
C ILE A 160 -1.72 8.76 -6.26
N GLY A 161 -2.45 7.71 -5.89
CA GLY A 161 -1.95 6.34 -5.98
C GLY A 161 -0.94 5.98 -4.88
N HIS A 162 -0.39 4.79 -4.97
CA HIS A 162 0.71 4.34 -4.11
C HIS A 162 2.08 4.80 -4.66
N ALA A 163 3.13 4.45 -3.90
CA ALA A 163 4.52 4.50 -4.30
C ALA A 163 5.03 3.06 -4.36
N ILE A 164 4.91 2.41 -5.52
CA ILE A 164 5.38 1.04 -5.74
C ILE A 164 6.76 1.05 -6.40
N LYS A 165 7.53 0.02 -6.17
CA LYS A 165 8.82 -0.21 -6.85
C LYS A 165 8.57 -0.80 -8.25
N PHE A 166 7.87 -0.05 -9.11
CA PHE A 166 7.44 -0.52 -10.41
C PHE A 166 8.56 -1.17 -11.20
N ASP A 167 9.71 -0.52 -11.30
CA ASP A 167 10.84 -0.99 -12.11
C ASP A 167 11.42 -2.33 -11.61
N GLU A 168 11.30 -2.63 -10.29
CA GLU A 168 11.74 -3.92 -9.73
C GLU A 168 10.75 -5.05 -10.08
N PHE A 169 9.46 -4.77 -10.17
CA PHE A 169 8.41 -5.74 -10.49
C PHE A 169 8.09 -5.83 -11.97
N PHE A 170 8.38 -4.79 -12.74
CA PHE A 170 7.99 -4.74 -14.15
C PHE A 170 8.64 -5.87 -14.95
N ARG A 171 7.79 -6.65 -15.62
CA ARG A 171 8.19 -7.64 -16.60
C ARG A 171 7.41 -7.40 -17.90
N LYS A 172 8.11 -7.18 -18.99
CA LYS A 172 7.49 -7.09 -20.31
C LYS A 172 6.92 -8.46 -20.69
N ILE A 173 5.62 -8.53 -20.92
CA ILE A 173 4.95 -9.74 -21.39
C ILE A 173 4.81 -9.66 -22.91
N ASN A 174 5.45 -10.58 -23.62
CA ASN A 174 5.33 -10.67 -25.06
C ASN A 174 4.13 -11.54 -25.47
N SER A 175 3.86 -12.59 -24.68
CA SER A 175 2.69 -13.46 -24.81
C SER A 175 2.34 -13.99 -23.43
N PHE A 176 1.06 -14.00 -23.10
CA PHE A 176 0.58 -14.61 -21.87
C PHE A 176 0.79 -16.13 -21.89
N ASP A 177 1.37 -16.62 -20.81
CA ASP A 177 1.59 -18.03 -20.53
C ASP A 177 0.79 -18.40 -19.28
N GLU A 178 -0.13 -19.34 -19.39
CA GLU A 178 -1.00 -19.74 -18.30
C GLU A 178 -0.26 -20.63 -17.31
N LYS A 179 -0.17 -20.16 -16.08
CA LYS A 179 0.46 -20.85 -14.95
C LYS A 179 -0.49 -20.85 -13.75
N ASP A 180 0.04 -21.20 -12.60
CA ASP A 180 -0.67 -21.32 -11.33
C ASP A 180 -1.18 -19.98 -10.76
N PHE A 181 -1.97 -20.10 -9.70
CA PHE A 181 -2.59 -18.99 -8.97
C PHE A 181 -1.82 -18.64 -7.70
N VAL A 182 -1.90 -17.38 -7.29
CA VAL A 182 -1.30 -16.92 -6.02
C VAL A 182 -2.23 -15.97 -5.28
N ILE A 183 -2.20 -16.02 -3.95
CA ILE A 183 -2.70 -15.00 -3.03
C ILE A 183 -1.48 -14.40 -2.33
N ILE A 184 -1.27 -13.09 -2.43
CA ILE A 184 -0.17 -12.39 -1.76
C ILE A 184 -0.77 -11.36 -0.83
N SER A 185 -0.80 -11.67 0.46
CA SER A 185 -1.34 -10.76 1.47
C SER A 185 -0.90 -11.13 2.88
N ARG A 186 -1.03 -10.20 3.82
CA ARG A 186 -1.05 -10.54 5.24
C ARG A 186 -2.16 -11.55 5.53
N ILE A 187 -1.87 -12.56 6.32
CA ILE A 187 -2.89 -13.52 6.73
C ILE A 187 -3.75 -12.91 7.83
N SER A 188 -4.98 -12.57 7.51
CA SER A 188 -5.99 -12.05 8.46
C SER A 188 -7.39 -12.25 7.90
N LYS A 189 -8.40 -12.29 8.76
CA LYS A 189 -9.83 -12.44 8.37
C LYS A 189 -10.28 -11.37 7.38
N SER A 190 -9.73 -10.14 7.48
CA SER A 190 -10.06 -9.03 6.57
C SER A 190 -9.61 -9.25 5.14
N LYS A 191 -8.76 -10.25 4.88
CA LYS A 191 -8.26 -10.62 3.55
C LYS A 191 -9.05 -11.76 2.91
N LYS A 192 -10.05 -12.30 3.61
CA LYS A 192 -10.99 -13.32 3.12
C LYS A 192 -10.29 -14.45 2.34
N ILE A 193 -9.19 -14.96 2.93
CA ILE A 193 -8.35 -15.98 2.27
C ILE A 193 -9.12 -17.29 2.16
N ASP A 194 -9.94 -17.63 3.15
CA ASP A 194 -10.77 -18.83 3.17
C ASP A 194 -11.76 -18.83 2.00
N GLU A 195 -12.46 -17.73 1.79
CA GLU A 195 -13.39 -17.52 0.69
C GLU A 195 -12.68 -17.60 -0.66
N SER A 196 -11.46 -17.05 -0.75
CA SER A 196 -10.66 -17.08 -1.98
C SER A 196 -10.20 -18.48 -2.35
N ILE A 197 -9.72 -19.27 -1.37
CA ILE A 197 -9.33 -20.67 -1.58
C ILE A 197 -10.57 -21.50 -1.98
N SER A 198 -11.70 -21.32 -1.26
CA SER A 198 -12.94 -22.04 -1.60
C SER A 198 -13.43 -21.70 -3.01
N GLY A 199 -13.37 -20.43 -3.42
CA GLY A 199 -13.75 -20.01 -4.77
C GLY A 199 -12.83 -20.59 -5.85
N PHE A 200 -11.53 -20.66 -5.61
CA PHE A 200 -10.59 -21.33 -6.51
C PHE A 200 -10.88 -22.82 -6.65
N LEU A 201 -11.02 -23.53 -5.53
CA LEU A 201 -11.30 -24.98 -5.52
C LEU A 201 -12.61 -25.35 -6.23
N ASN A 202 -13.63 -24.49 -6.15
CA ASN A 202 -14.93 -24.69 -6.80
C ASN A 202 -14.93 -24.33 -8.30
N SER A 203 -13.84 -23.75 -8.83
CA SER A 203 -13.72 -23.41 -10.24
C SER A 203 -13.19 -24.58 -11.07
N GLU A 204 -13.37 -24.53 -12.40
CA GLU A 204 -12.80 -25.53 -13.31
C GLU A 204 -11.27 -25.58 -13.22
N LYS A 205 -10.61 -24.43 -12.99
CA LYS A 205 -9.16 -24.34 -12.82
C LYS A 205 -8.67 -24.99 -11.51
N GLY A 206 -9.53 -25.09 -10.49
CA GLY A 206 -9.21 -25.75 -9.23
C GLY A 206 -8.81 -27.21 -9.35
N SER A 207 -9.21 -27.90 -10.40
CA SER A 207 -8.82 -29.30 -10.65
C SER A 207 -7.49 -29.46 -11.42
N SER A 208 -7.03 -28.43 -12.13
CA SER A 208 -5.89 -28.49 -13.06
C SER A 208 -4.70 -27.59 -12.65
N HIS A 209 -4.90 -26.65 -11.76
CA HIS A 209 -3.90 -25.68 -11.31
C HIS A 209 -3.67 -25.74 -9.80
N LYS A 210 -2.59 -25.10 -9.34
CA LYS A 210 -2.28 -24.92 -7.94
C LYS A 210 -2.58 -23.50 -7.50
N LEU A 211 -2.84 -23.32 -6.21
CA LEU A 211 -2.95 -22.04 -5.55
C LEU A 211 -1.96 -21.95 -4.41
N SER A 212 -1.05 -21.00 -4.46
CA SER A 212 -0.09 -20.70 -3.42
C SER A 212 -0.52 -19.48 -2.61
N VAL A 213 -0.43 -19.57 -1.28
CA VAL A 213 -0.69 -18.44 -0.37
C VAL A 213 0.64 -17.95 0.20
N ILE A 214 1.01 -16.72 -0.16
CA ILE A 214 2.24 -16.05 0.30
C ILE A 214 1.86 -14.95 1.28
N GLY A 215 2.41 -15.02 2.48
CA GLY A 215 2.20 -14.06 3.55
C GLY A 215 2.17 -14.71 4.92
N GLY A 216 2.09 -13.89 5.96
CA GLY A 216 2.08 -14.36 7.33
C GLY A 216 1.15 -13.55 8.23
N PRO A 217 0.87 -14.06 9.42
CA PRO A 217 0.11 -13.37 10.46
C PRO A 217 0.93 -12.23 11.07
N LEU A 218 0.26 -11.20 11.60
CA LEU A 218 0.89 -10.11 12.35
C LEU A 218 0.44 -10.03 13.81
N SER A 219 -0.58 -10.77 14.19
CA SER A 219 -1.12 -10.83 15.56
C SER A 219 -1.36 -12.27 15.99
N SER A 220 -1.55 -12.51 17.29
CA SER A 220 -1.90 -13.83 17.80
C SER A 220 -3.26 -14.32 17.24
N GLU A 221 -4.21 -13.43 17.02
CA GLU A 221 -5.49 -13.79 16.39
C GLU A 221 -5.29 -14.20 14.93
N ASP A 222 -4.46 -13.48 14.19
CA ASP A 222 -4.10 -13.83 12.80
C ASP A 222 -3.37 -15.18 12.74
N GLU A 223 -2.52 -15.50 13.73
CA GLU A 223 -1.83 -16.79 13.82
C GLU A 223 -2.81 -17.96 14.00
N ILE A 224 -3.80 -17.81 14.89
CA ILE A 224 -4.84 -18.83 15.07
C ILE A 224 -5.63 -19.02 13.76
N TYR A 225 -5.96 -17.94 13.08
CA TYR A 225 -6.64 -17.99 11.78
C TYR A 225 -5.79 -18.73 10.73
N TYR A 226 -4.49 -18.45 10.69
CA TYR A 226 -3.55 -19.09 9.77
C TYR A 226 -3.44 -20.61 10.01
N GLN A 227 -3.30 -21.03 11.26
CA GLN A 227 -3.25 -22.47 11.58
C GLN A 227 -4.56 -23.17 11.22
N ASN A 228 -5.71 -22.55 11.47
CA ASN A 228 -7.01 -23.08 11.06
C ASN A 228 -7.14 -23.25 9.55
N LEU A 229 -6.66 -22.28 8.74
CA LEU A 229 -6.63 -22.41 7.28
C LEU A 229 -5.76 -23.60 6.85
N LYS A 230 -4.56 -23.74 7.40
CA LYS A 230 -3.66 -24.86 7.07
C LYS A 230 -4.27 -26.22 7.39
N LEU A 231 -4.94 -26.34 8.54
CA LEU A 231 -5.65 -27.57 8.92
C LEU A 231 -6.83 -27.86 8.00
N LYS A 232 -7.64 -26.83 7.68
CA LYS A 232 -8.81 -26.97 6.80
C LYS A 232 -8.44 -27.49 5.41
N TYR A 233 -7.33 -26.99 4.85
CA TYR A 233 -6.90 -27.32 3.50
C TYR A 233 -5.77 -28.36 3.41
N ALA A 234 -5.44 -29.02 4.51
CA ALA A 234 -4.34 -30.00 4.58
C ALA A 234 -4.46 -31.17 3.61
N SER A 235 -5.69 -31.56 3.25
CA SER A 235 -5.98 -32.65 2.29
C SER A 235 -5.95 -32.23 0.82
N HIS A 236 -5.79 -30.93 0.51
CA HIS A 236 -5.81 -30.43 -0.83
C HIS A 236 -4.37 -30.24 -1.34
N GLU A 237 -3.88 -31.20 -2.13
CA GLU A 237 -2.49 -31.21 -2.65
C GLU A 237 -2.16 -30.02 -3.57
N ASN A 238 -3.19 -29.37 -4.12
CA ASN A 238 -3.07 -28.19 -4.97
C ASN A 238 -3.12 -26.86 -4.20
N ILE A 239 -3.21 -26.88 -2.87
CA ILE A 239 -3.14 -25.68 -2.03
C ILE A 239 -1.84 -25.69 -1.22
N SER A 240 -1.06 -24.60 -1.30
CA SER A 240 0.19 -24.47 -0.54
C SER A 240 0.28 -23.14 0.19
N PHE A 241 0.79 -23.19 1.43
CA PHE A 241 1.05 -22.03 2.27
C PHE A 241 2.56 -21.83 2.39
N LEU A 242 3.10 -20.80 1.68
CA LEU A 242 4.53 -20.55 1.56
C LEU A 242 5.08 -19.66 2.69
N GLY A 243 4.19 -19.12 3.55
CA GLY A 243 4.60 -18.26 4.66
C GLY A 243 5.02 -16.84 4.23
N SER A 244 5.55 -16.09 5.19
CA SER A 244 6.08 -14.74 4.92
C SER A 244 7.36 -14.83 4.11
N MET A 245 7.47 -13.97 3.12
CA MET A 245 8.61 -13.94 2.22
C MET A 245 9.22 -12.53 2.14
N PRO A 246 10.56 -12.38 2.21
CA PRO A 246 11.20 -11.10 1.94
C PRO A 246 10.87 -10.60 0.54
N HIS A 247 10.69 -9.28 0.40
CA HIS A 247 10.28 -8.64 -0.85
C HIS A 247 11.19 -9.01 -2.06
N LYS A 248 12.49 -9.12 -1.83
CA LYS A 248 13.47 -9.54 -2.86
C LYS A 248 13.20 -10.96 -3.39
N ASN A 249 12.81 -11.88 -2.51
CA ASN A 249 12.51 -13.26 -2.90
C ASN A 249 11.13 -13.33 -3.59
N LEU A 250 10.19 -12.48 -3.18
CA LEU A 250 8.86 -12.41 -3.75
C LEU A 250 8.90 -12.07 -5.25
N ILE A 251 9.81 -11.18 -5.69
CA ILE A 251 9.95 -10.80 -7.10
C ILE A 251 10.29 -12.02 -7.96
N ASN A 252 11.16 -12.90 -7.49
CA ASN A 252 11.52 -14.12 -8.21
C ASN A 252 10.35 -15.13 -8.20
N GLN A 253 9.72 -15.32 -7.04
CA GLN A 253 8.63 -16.28 -6.87
C GLN A 253 7.37 -15.92 -7.68
N ILE A 254 7.07 -14.63 -7.85
CA ILE A 254 5.91 -14.17 -8.63
C ILE A 254 5.95 -14.67 -10.08
N SER A 255 7.13 -14.91 -10.65
CA SER A 255 7.29 -15.40 -12.02
C SER A 255 6.73 -16.81 -12.26
N ASP A 256 6.46 -17.56 -11.21
CA ASP A 256 5.86 -18.91 -11.28
C ASP A 256 4.35 -18.88 -11.44
N PHE A 257 3.73 -17.69 -11.38
CA PHE A 257 2.28 -17.51 -11.40
C PHE A 257 1.84 -16.65 -12.58
N SER A 258 0.58 -16.84 -13.00
CA SER A 258 -0.09 -15.99 -14.00
C SER A 258 -1.31 -15.28 -13.42
N PHE A 259 -1.85 -15.76 -12.31
CA PHE A 259 -3.07 -15.24 -11.71
C PHE A 259 -2.86 -14.89 -10.24
N HIS A 260 -3.39 -13.72 -9.85
CA HIS A 260 -3.43 -13.29 -8.45
C HIS A 260 -4.87 -13.07 -8.00
N ILE A 261 -5.22 -13.54 -6.80
CA ILE A 261 -6.55 -13.34 -6.20
C ILE A 261 -6.42 -12.37 -5.02
N ASN A 262 -7.20 -11.29 -5.04
CA ASN A 262 -7.31 -10.34 -3.95
C ASN A 262 -8.77 -10.13 -3.55
N ASN A 263 -9.13 -10.59 -2.35
CA ASN A 263 -10.48 -10.48 -1.81
C ASN A 263 -10.53 -9.51 -0.64
N THR A 264 -10.52 -8.22 -0.95
CA THR A 264 -10.52 -7.16 0.07
C THR A 264 -11.66 -6.17 -0.15
N GLU A 265 -12.13 -5.57 0.93
CA GLU A 265 -13.15 -4.53 0.87
C GLU A 265 -12.58 -3.22 0.30
N GLU A 266 -13.48 -2.37 -0.19
CA GLU A 266 -13.14 -1.00 -0.61
C GLU A 266 -12.39 -0.23 0.47
N GLY A 267 -11.40 0.55 0.06
CA GLY A 267 -10.52 1.30 0.94
C GLY A 267 -9.25 0.55 1.36
N PHE A 268 -9.14 -0.75 1.05
CA PHE A 268 -7.88 -1.50 1.10
C PHE A 268 -7.26 -1.53 -0.30
N TYR A 269 -6.34 -0.63 -0.56
CA TYR A 269 -5.64 -0.59 -1.85
C TYR A 269 -4.26 -1.22 -1.68
N ASP A 270 -4.23 -2.55 -1.78
CA ASP A 270 -3.05 -3.37 -1.46
C ASP A 270 -1.95 -3.22 -2.51
N LYS A 271 -0.71 -3.02 -2.06
CA LYS A 271 0.45 -2.94 -2.95
C LYS A 271 0.71 -4.23 -3.71
N SER A 272 0.42 -5.39 -3.09
CA SER A 272 0.60 -6.69 -3.74
C SER A 272 -0.16 -6.81 -5.06
N VAL A 273 -1.38 -6.25 -5.14
CA VAL A 273 -2.15 -6.21 -6.41
C VAL A 273 -1.41 -5.38 -7.46
N LEU A 274 -0.89 -4.22 -7.06
CA LEU A 274 -0.19 -3.33 -7.98
C LEU A 274 1.14 -3.95 -8.45
N GLU A 275 1.83 -4.63 -7.55
CA GLU A 275 3.11 -5.30 -7.80
C GLU A 275 2.92 -6.52 -8.73
N THR A 276 1.90 -7.34 -8.48
CA THR A 276 1.58 -8.49 -9.36
C THR A 276 1.12 -8.05 -10.74
N MET A 277 0.26 -7.02 -10.83
CA MET A 277 -0.11 -6.44 -12.13
C MET A 277 1.08 -5.84 -12.87
N SER A 278 2.03 -5.20 -12.15
CA SER A 278 3.27 -4.68 -12.75
C SER A 278 4.12 -5.82 -13.31
N HIS A 279 4.12 -6.98 -12.67
CA HIS A 279 4.82 -8.18 -13.14
C HIS A 279 4.12 -8.86 -14.32
N GLY A 280 2.88 -8.48 -14.61
CA GLY A 280 2.08 -9.04 -15.72
C GLY A 280 1.16 -10.18 -15.30
N LEU A 281 0.84 -10.33 -14.00
CA LEU A 281 -0.21 -11.24 -13.57
C LEU A 281 -1.59 -10.64 -13.84
N VAL A 282 -2.52 -11.51 -14.20
CA VAL A 282 -3.94 -11.18 -14.25
C VAL A 282 -4.52 -11.25 -12.83
N ASN A 283 -5.28 -10.25 -12.44
CA ASN A 283 -5.78 -10.13 -11.07
C ASN A 283 -7.30 -10.28 -11.00
N PHE A 284 -7.78 -11.24 -10.21
CA PHE A 284 -9.16 -11.32 -9.76
C PHE A 284 -9.30 -10.50 -8.48
N TYR A 285 -10.25 -9.57 -8.40
CA TYR A 285 -10.39 -8.66 -7.27
C TYR A 285 -11.86 -8.38 -6.93
N SER A 286 -12.13 -8.14 -5.64
CA SER A 286 -13.47 -7.76 -5.15
C SER A 286 -13.62 -6.26 -4.89
N ASN A 287 -12.52 -5.52 -4.87
CA ASN A 287 -12.46 -4.12 -4.48
C ASN A 287 -12.48 -3.18 -5.70
N SER A 288 -13.50 -2.33 -5.80
CA SER A 288 -13.66 -1.36 -6.90
C SER A 288 -12.56 -0.31 -7.02
N ASP A 289 -11.69 -0.19 -6.01
CA ASP A 289 -10.54 0.74 -6.09
C ASP A 289 -9.54 0.35 -7.19
N TYR A 290 -9.58 -0.90 -7.67
CA TYR A 290 -8.74 -1.39 -8.78
C TYR A 290 -9.37 -1.22 -10.16
N ASP A 291 -10.64 -0.82 -10.27
CA ASP A 291 -11.36 -0.74 -11.55
C ASP A 291 -10.61 0.13 -12.59
N ASP A 292 -10.00 1.24 -12.15
CA ASP A 292 -9.26 2.15 -13.05
C ASP A 292 -7.93 1.56 -13.57
N LEU A 293 -7.50 0.39 -13.06
CA LEU A 293 -6.31 -0.33 -13.52
C LEU A 293 -6.59 -1.29 -14.68
N LEU A 294 -7.86 -1.55 -15.00
CA LEU A 294 -8.27 -2.40 -16.12
C LEU A 294 -9.05 -1.58 -17.16
N PRO A 295 -8.99 -1.97 -18.46
CA PRO A 295 -9.89 -1.42 -19.46
C PRO A 295 -11.34 -1.67 -19.06
N GLU A 296 -12.22 -0.71 -19.30
CA GLU A 296 -13.59 -0.72 -18.81
C GLU A 296 -14.36 -1.97 -19.27
N GLU A 297 -14.18 -2.37 -20.53
CA GLU A 297 -14.82 -3.52 -21.15
C GLU A 297 -14.45 -4.87 -20.55
N TYR A 298 -13.34 -4.94 -19.79
CA TYR A 298 -12.87 -6.19 -19.16
C TYR A 298 -13.07 -6.22 -17.64
N ARG A 299 -13.47 -5.13 -16.98
CA ARG A 299 -13.58 -5.07 -15.50
C ARG A 299 -14.46 -6.17 -14.94
N ASP A 300 -15.63 -6.36 -15.52
CA ASP A 300 -16.60 -7.36 -15.05
C ASP A 300 -16.12 -8.81 -15.24
N LYS A 301 -15.10 -9.06 -16.05
CA LYS A 301 -14.52 -10.38 -16.22
C LYS A 301 -13.64 -10.80 -15.04
N PHE A 302 -13.04 -9.84 -14.33
CA PHE A 302 -12.11 -10.10 -13.25
C PHE A 302 -12.62 -9.66 -11.87
N LYS A 303 -13.62 -8.79 -11.85
CA LYS A 303 -14.24 -8.33 -10.63
C LYS A 303 -15.30 -9.31 -10.15
N PHE A 304 -15.19 -9.71 -8.88
CA PHE A 304 -16.18 -10.56 -8.19
C PHE A 304 -16.73 -9.85 -6.95
N ASP A 305 -17.81 -10.34 -6.36
CA ASP A 305 -18.51 -9.69 -5.25
C ASP A 305 -17.96 -10.03 -3.85
N GLY A 306 -16.87 -10.79 -3.79
CA GLY A 306 -16.23 -11.23 -2.53
C GLY A 306 -16.70 -12.60 -2.04
N THR A 307 -17.67 -13.25 -2.73
CA THR A 307 -18.12 -14.61 -2.43
C THR A 307 -17.31 -15.68 -3.20
N PRO A 308 -17.21 -16.91 -2.66
CA PRO A 308 -16.57 -18.03 -3.36
C PRO A 308 -17.24 -18.35 -4.70
N GLU A 309 -18.56 -18.30 -4.77
CA GLU A 309 -19.36 -18.62 -5.96
C GLU A 309 -19.07 -17.65 -7.10
N SER A 310 -19.04 -16.35 -6.78
CA SER A 310 -18.72 -15.31 -7.76
C SER A 310 -17.28 -15.42 -8.25
N LEU A 311 -16.32 -15.69 -7.36
CA LEU A 311 -14.93 -15.91 -7.73
C LEU A 311 -14.77 -17.14 -8.63
N SER A 312 -15.38 -18.27 -8.25
CA SER A 312 -15.35 -19.51 -9.02
C SER A 312 -15.84 -19.29 -10.47
N LYS A 313 -16.96 -18.57 -10.62
CA LYS A 313 -17.50 -18.22 -11.93
C LYS A 313 -16.48 -17.40 -12.75
N LYS A 314 -15.86 -16.37 -12.14
CA LYS A 314 -14.89 -15.53 -12.86
C LYS A 314 -13.63 -16.29 -13.28
N ILE A 315 -13.13 -17.18 -12.43
CA ILE A 315 -11.99 -18.04 -12.76
C ILE A 315 -12.32 -18.99 -13.91
N THR A 316 -13.50 -19.59 -13.90
CA THR A 316 -13.96 -20.49 -15.00
C THR A 316 -14.11 -19.72 -16.32
N GLU A 317 -14.66 -18.51 -16.28
CA GLU A 317 -14.90 -17.67 -17.45
C GLU A 317 -13.62 -17.17 -18.14
N ILE A 318 -12.45 -17.17 -17.46
CA ILE A 318 -11.21 -16.65 -18.06
C ILE A 318 -10.73 -17.47 -19.26
N GLY A 319 -11.02 -18.77 -19.28
CA GLY A 319 -10.71 -19.64 -20.42
C GLY A 319 -11.35 -19.21 -21.75
N ASN A 320 -12.37 -18.33 -21.69
CA ASN A 320 -13.03 -17.77 -22.87
C ASN A 320 -12.31 -16.55 -23.48
N LEU A 321 -11.28 -16.03 -22.81
CA LEU A 321 -10.50 -14.88 -23.30
C LEU A 321 -9.38 -15.35 -24.23
N LYS A 322 -9.20 -14.62 -25.32
CA LYS A 322 -8.07 -14.84 -26.23
C LYS A 322 -6.79 -14.28 -25.60
N ILE A 323 -5.66 -14.88 -25.91
CA ILE A 323 -4.33 -14.44 -25.44
C ILE A 323 -4.08 -12.95 -25.74
N ASP A 324 -4.49 -12.48 -26.91
CA ASP A 324 -4.34 -11.06 -27.28
C ASP A 324 -5.15 -10.12 -26.40
N GLU A 325 -6.34 -10.55 -25.96
CA GLU A 325 -7.16 -9.77 -25.02
C GLU A 325 -6.47 -9.68 -23.64
N ILE A 326 -5.92 -10.80 -23.16
CA ILE A 326 -5.16 -10.84 -21.90
C ILE A 326 -3.92 -9.96 -22.00
N ASN A 327 -3.16 -10.04 -23.08
CA ASN A 327 -2.00 -9.17 -23.31
C ASN A 327 -2.37 -7.68 -23.34
N LYS A 328 -3.52 -7.33 -23.96
CA LYS A 328 -4.05 -5.95 -23.95
C LYS A 328 -4.33 -5.46 -22.52
N ILE A 329 -4.95 -6.33 -21.69
CA ILE A 329 -5.27 -6.02 -20.29
C ILE A 329 -3.98 -5.80 -19.48
N ILE A 330 -3.00 -6.69 -19.59
CA ILE A 330 -1.72 -6.59 -18.90
C ILE A 330 -1.01 -5.30 -19.27
N ASN A 331 -0.85 -4.99 -20.56
CA ASN A 331 -0.19 -3.79 -21.04
C ASN A 331 -0.90 -2.50 -20.54
N PHE A 332 -2.22 -2.49 -20.52
CA PHE A 332 -2.99 -1.38 -19.99
C PHE A 332 -2.72 -1.19 -18.49
N SER A 333 -2.80 -2.26 -17.69
CA SER A 333 -2.53 -2.21 -16.26
C SER A 333 -1.12 -1.71 -15.96
N GLN A 334 -0.11 -2.22 -16.65
CA GLN A 334 1.28 -1.80 -16.52
C GLN A 334 1.44 -0.31 -16.83
N SER A 335 0.82 0.21 -17.90
CA SER A 335 0.87 1.62 -18.27
C SER A 335 0.24 2.55 -17.20
N LYS A 336 -0.78 2.09 -16.50
CA LYS A 336 -1.39 2.82 -15.37
C LYS A 336 -0.51 2.80 -14.13
N LEU A 337 0.15 1.66 -13.87
CA LEU A 337 0.95 1.44 -12.67
C LEU A 337 2.32 2.11 -12.75
N GLU A 338 2.90 2.27 -13.92
CA GLU A 338 4.11 3.08 -14.13
C GLU A 338 3.96 4.48 -13.53
N LYS A 339 2.78 5.09 -13.68
CA LYS A 339 2.47 6.40 -13.07
C LYS A 339 2.44 6.35 -11.53
N GLN A 340 2.24 5.18 -10.93
CA GLN A 340 2.28 4.97 -9.49
C GLN A 340 3.66 4.54 -8.97
N SER A 341 4.68 4.49 -9.83
CA SER A 341 6.05 4.23 -9.43
C SER A 341 6.51 5.18 -8.32
N VAL A 342 7.34 4.68 -7.43
CA VAL A 342 8.01 5.48 -6.39
C VAL A 342 8.84 6.61 -7.01
N ASN A 343 9.41 6.41 -8.19
CA ASN A 343 10.17 7.42 -8.91
C ASN A 343 9.30 8.63 -9.32
N ASN A 344 8.01 8.42 -9.57
CA ASN A 344 7.05 9.45 -9.93
C ASN A 344 6.30 10.04 -8.72
N LEU A 345 6.56 9.54 -7.49
CA LEU A 345 5.85 9.98 -6.29
C LEU A 345 6.01 11.47 -6.02
N VAL A 346 7.25 11.95 -6.08
CA VAL A 346 7.58 13.34 -5.72
C VAL A 346 6.90 14.31 -6.68
N GLU A 347 6.91 14.02 -7.98
CA GLU A 347 6.21 14.83 -8.99
C GLU A 347 4.70 14.88 -8.70
N ARG A 348 4.08 13.72 -8.41
CA ARG A 348 2.66 13.67 -8.03
C ARG A 348 2.34 14.47 -6.77
N VAL A 349 3.26 14.53 -5.81
CA VAL A 349 3.10 15.37 -4.61
C VAL A 349 3.30 16.85 -4.96
N LEU A 350 4.27 17.20 -5.79
CA LEU A 350 4.55 18.59 -6.17
C LEU A 350 3.42 19.22 -7.00
N THR A 351 2.70 18.43 -7.81
CA THR A 351 1.56 18.95 -8.60
C THR A 351 0.38 19.44 -7.76
N ILE A 352 0.33 19.12 -6.47
CA ILE A 352 -0.79 19.49 -5.58
C ILE A 352 -0.45 20.62 -4.59
N ILE A 353 0.80 21.06 -4.52
CA ILE A 353 1.29 22.10 -3.61
C ILE A 353 1.13 23.48 -4.22
#